data_4245756ee937ec36167700a173e20cb4
#
_entry.id   4245756ee937ec36167700a173e20cb4
#
_cell.length_a   1.000
_cell.length_b   1.000
_cell.length_c   1.000
_cell.angle_alpha   90.00
_cell.angle_beta   90.00
_cell.angle_gamma   90.00
#
_symmetry.space_group_name_H-M   'P 1'
#
loop_
_entity.id
_entity.type
_entity.pdbx_description
1 polymer ?
#
loop_
_entity_poly.entity_id
_entity_poly.type
_entity_poly.pdbx_seq_one_letter_code
_entity_poly.pdbx_strand_id
1 'polypeptide(L)'
;MKTKSILAAIPLIAAIASSACQGKGSTSTSSSQANSAQTNSTGELRFKAPEGWLTEKTSSSMRVAQYKLPKVEGDKDDGSLVLYYFGASQGGTAQANIDRWIGQMQQTDGSSSKDKAKTETMTVNGLKVTTVDVIGTYTAEMAPGSGSFHNDENYRLRAAVIETPKGNYFVKLAGPAKTIAHWDQAYSDYLKSFEFK
;
A
#
# COMPACT_ATOMS: atom_id res chain seq x y z
N MET A 1 -41.39 3.27 40.53
CA MET A 1 -41.42 4.37 41.57
C MET A 1 -40.40 5.42 41.14
N LYS A 2 -40.97 6.62 40.80
CA LYS A 2 -40.47 8.00 41.01
C LYS A 2 -39.10 8.36 40.47
N THR A 3 -39.05 8.92 39.25
CA THR A 3 -38.89 10.37 38.92
C THR A 3 -37.98 11.19 39.79
N LYS A 4 -36.99 11.84 39.16
CA LYS A 4 -36.79 13.30 39.32
C LYS A 4 -35.87 13.85 38.22
N SER A 5 -36.48 14.69 37.38
CA SER A 5 -35.82 15.68 36.53
C SER A 5 -35.28 16.82 37.39
N ILE A 6 -34.15 17.42 36.99
CA ILE A 6 -33.81 18.80 37.36
C ILE A 6 -33.29 19.50 36.09
N LEU A 7 -34.07 20.52 35.67
CA LEU A 7 -33.71 21.60 34.75
C LEU A 7 -33.01 22.72 35.54
N ALA A 8 -32.00 23.37 34.95
CA ALA A 8 -31.62 24.77 35.15
C ALA A 8 -30.71 25.18 34.02
N ALA A 9 -31.10 25.95 33.03
CA ALA A 9 -31.35 27.39 32.97
C ALA A 9 -30.08 28.21 32.70
N ILE A 10 -30.09 28.88 31.54
CA ILE A 10 -29.21 29.79 30.83
C ILE A 10 -28.92 31.08 31.62
N PRO A 11 -27.82 31.81 31.34
CA PRO A 11 -28.09 33.05 30.61
C PRO A 11 -27.10 33.37 29.46
N LEU A 12 -27.68 33.96 28.47
CA LEU A 12 -27.29 34.77 27.34
C LEU A 12 -26.55 36.06 27.77
N ILE A 13 -25.42 36.38 27.18
CA ILE A 13 -24.92 37.76 27.09
C ILE A 13 -24.41 38.00 25.66
N ALA A 14 -25.00 38.97 24.99
CA ALA A 14 -24.63 39.54 23.72
C ALA A 14 -23.73 40.79 23.91
N ALA A 15 -22.84 41.05 22.95
CA ALA A 15 -22.46 42.39 22.45
C ALA A 15 -21.36 42.26 21.40
N ILE A 16 -21.66 42.47 20.14
CA ILE A 16 -21.47 43.68 19.30
C ILE A 16 -19.97 44.10 19.15
N ALA A 17 -19.42 44.00 17.94
CA ALA A 17 -18.87 45.12 17.21
C ALA A 17 -18.48 44.72 15.78
N SER A 18 -18.98 45.47 14.84
CA SER A 18 -18.74 45.50 13.41
C SER A 18 -17.31 45.98 13.08
N SER A 19 -16.68 45.44 12.07
CA SER A 19 -15.85 46.23 11.17
C SER A 19 -15.75 45.54 9.81
N ALA A 20 -16.26 46.23 8.82
CA ALA A 20 -16.16 45.90 7.42
C ALA A 20 -14.76 46.26 6.89
N CYS A 21 -14.15 45.34 6.13
CA CYS A 21 -13.17 45.71 5.12
C CYS A 21 -13.38 44.82 3.89
N GLN A 22 -13.81 45.50 2.83
CA GLN A 22 -13.82 44.99 1.46
C GLN A 22 -12.38 44.86 0.96
N GLY A 23 -12.07 43.73 0.34
CA GLY A 23 -10.79 43.51 -0.33
C GLY A 23 -10.92 42.41 -1.38
N LYS A 24 -11.23 42.82 -2.60
CA LYS A 24 -10.93 42.25 -3.93
C LYS A 24 -10.42 40.82 -4.03
N GLY A 25 -11.13 40.09 -4.86
CA GLY A 25 -10.74 39.07 -5.83
C GLY A 25 -9.40 38.38 -5.68
N SER A 26 -9.43 37.13 -5.33
CA SER A 26 -8.30 36.21 -5.59
C SER A 26 -8.82 35.04 -6.40
N THR A 27 -8.40 35.02 -7.63
CA THR A 27 -8.43 33.93 -8.58
C THR A 27 -7.95 32.65 -7.89
N SER A 28 -8.82 31.65 -7.79
CA SER A 28 -8.46 30.31 -7.40
C SER A 28 -7.59 29.71 -8.50
N THR A 29 -6.28 29.82 -8.33
CA THR A 29 -5.32 29.05 -9.07
C THR A 29 -5.41 27.62 -8.58
N SER A 30 -6.00 26.76 -9.42
CA SER A 30 -5.93 25.31 -9.28
C SER A 30 -4.45 24.92 -9.29
N SER A 31 -3.88 24.70 -8.12
CA SER A 31 -2.55 24.11 -8.00
C SER A 31 -2.68 22.64 -8.38
N SER A 32 -2.32 22.33 -9.63
CA SER A 32 -1.94 20.99 -10.03
C SER A 32 -0.86 20.52 -9.03
N GLN A 33 -1.23 19.62 -8.13
CA GLN A 33 -0.25 18.92 -7.31
C GLN A 33 0.63 18.11 -8.27
N ALA A 34 1.75 18.67 -8.63
CA ALA A 34 2.84 17.92 -9.24
C ALA A 34 3.19 16.81 -8.24
N ASN A 35 2.96 15.56 -8.68
CA ASN A 35 3.34 14.36 -7.96
C ASN A 35 4.87 14.33 -7.87
N SER A 36 5.42 15.04 -6.88
CA SER A 36 6.85 15.04 -6.61
C SER A 36 7.22 13.60 -6.22
N ALA A 37 8.15 13.03 -6.97
CA ALA A 37 8.74 11.73 -6.69
C ALA A 37 9.20 11.72 -5.21
N GLN A 38 8.40 11.09 -4.33
CA GLN A 38 8.73 10.99 -2.92
C GLN A 38 9.88 9.99 -2.78
N THR A 39 11.06 10.50 -2.47
CA THR A 39 12.19 9.70 -2.01
C THR A 39 12.01 9.52 -0.50
N ASN A 40 11.36 8.43 -0.11
CA ASN A 40 11.22 8.12 1.31
C ASN A 40 12.53 7.52 1.80
N SER A 41 13.18 8.22 2.74
CA SER A 41 14.34 7.74 3.47
C SER A 41 13.86 7.20 4.81
N THR A 42 13.96 5.90 5.03
CA THR A 42 13.79 5.27 6.35
C THR A 42 15.09 5.28 7.16
N GLY A 43 15.93 6.27 6.90
CA GLY A 43 17.27 6.38 7.44
C GLY A 43 18.31 5.55 6.69
N GLU A 44 17.91 4.49 5.98
CA GLU A 44 18.84 3.53 5.37
C GLU A 44 18.39 2.98 4.03
N LEU A 45 17.09 2.67 3.84
CA LEU A 45 16.56 2.23 2.55
C LEU A 45 15.95 3.41 1.78
N ARG A 46 16.43 3.63 0.57
CA ARG A 46 15.91 4.62 -0.38
C ARG A 46 15.23 3.93 -1.55
N PHE A 47 14.17 4.53 -2.05
CA PHE A 47 13.42 4.05 -3.20
C PHE A 47 12.65 5.20 -3.84
N LYS A 48 12.24 5.02 -5.09
CA LYS A 48 11.49 6.03 -5.85
C LYS A 48 10.18 5.45 -6.33
N ALA A 49 9.07 6.07 -5.92
CA ALA A 49 7.75 5.71 -6.45
C ALA A 49 7.66 6.08 -7.95
N PRO A 50 7.15 5.18 -8.80
CA PRO A 50 6.87 5.48 -10.19
C PRO A 50 5.81 6.56 -10.35
N GLU A 51 5.86 7.24 -11.49
CA GLU A 51 4.80 8.17 -11.89
C GLU A 51 3.48 7.43 -12.10
N GLY A 52 2.37 8.10 -11.78
CA GLY A 52 1.02 7.55 -11.89
C GLY A 52 0.55 6.74 -10.68
N TRP A 53 1.44 6.33 -9.78
CA TRP A 53 1.03 5.72 -8.53
C TRP A 53 0.54 6.77 -7.55
N LEU A 54 -0.55 6.48 -6.84
CA LEU A 54 -1.13 7.39 -5.85
C LEU A 54 -0.65 7.00 -4.45
N THR A 55 0.07 7.90 -3.80
CA THR A 55 0.52 7.68 -2.41
C THR A 55 -0.67 7.68 -1.47
N GLU A 56 -0.75 6.69 -0.59
CA GLU A 56 -1.74 6.61 0.47
C GLU A 56 -1.11 6.79 1.85
N LYS A 57 -1.90 7.27 2.80
CA LYS A 57 -1.47 7.35 4.20
C LYS A 57 -1.32 5.94 4.77
N THR A 58 -0.19 5.64 5.35
CA THR A 58 0.06 4.35 5.99
C THR A 58 -0.79 4.19 7.26
N SER A 59 -1.34 2.99 7.44
CA SER A 59 -2.23 2.68 8.57
C SER A 59 -1.50 2.16 9.82
N SER A 60 -0.20 1.91 9.73
CA SER A 60 0.62 1.44 10.86
C SER A 60 2.08 1.81 10.67
N SER A 61 2.87 1.81 11.75
CA SER A 61 4.32 2.07 11.73
C SER A 61 5.13 1.01 10.98
N MET A 62 4.58 -0.19 10.80
CA MET A 62 5.21 -1.26 10.01
C MET A 62 5.12 -1.05 8.50
N ARG A 63 4.22 -0.16 8.04
CA ARG A 63 4.08 0.20 6.63
C ARG A 63 4.95 1.42 6.34
N VAL A 64 6.04 1.20 5.63
CA VAL A 64 6.99 2.25 5.22
C VAL A 64 6.39 3.13 4.13
N ALA A 65 5.70 2.51 3.17
CA ALA A 65 4.99 3.20 2.11
C ALA A 65 3.77 2.39 1.65
N GLN A 66 2.79 3.08 1.14
CA GLN A 66 1.59 2.48 0.56
C GLN A 66 1.16 3.26 -0.67
N TYR A 67 0.81 2.52 -1.72
CA TYR A 67 0.41 3.10 -3.00
C TYR A 67 -0.83 2.38 -3.53
N LYS A 68 -1.68 3.19 -4.15
CA LYS A 68 -2.75 2.73 -5.01
C LYS A 68 -2.28 2.84 -6.46
N LEU A 69 -2.44 1.79 -7.23
CA LEU A 69 -2.15 1.74 -8.66
C LEU A 69 -3.50 1.83 -9.39
N PRO A 70 -3.77 2.94 -10.09
CA PRO A 70 -5.05 3.13 -10.78
C PRO A 70 -5.39 1.97 -11.69
N LYS A 71 -6.63 1.53 -11.62
CA LYS A 71 -7.14 0.42 -12.45
C LYS A 71 -7.24 0.80 -13.91
N VAL A 72 -7.11 -0.19 -14.76
CA VAL A 72 -7.43 -0.07 -16.19
C VAL A 72 -8.93 -0.27 -16.41
N GLU A 73 -9.40 0.19 -17.57
CA GLU A 73 -10.81 0.03 -17.95
C GLU A 73 -11.23 -1.44 -17.93
N GLY A 74 -12.41 -1.69 -17.36
CA GLY A 74 -13.00 -3.02 -17.21
C GLY A 74 -12.63 -3.76 -15.93
N ASP A 75 -11.60 -3.32 -15.20
CA ASP A 75 -11.28 -3.87 -13.88
C ASP A 75 -12.12 -3.21 -12.78
N LYS A 76 -12.46 -3.97 -11.74
CA LYS A 76 -13.30 -3.49 -10.62
C LYS A 76 -12.50 -2.62 -9.65
N ASP A 77 -11.27 -3.01 -9.34
CA ASP A 77 -10.47 -2.46 -8.26
C ASP A 77 -9.12 -1.94 -8.75
N ASP A 78 -8.57 -0.97 -8.02
CA ASP A 78 -7.20 -0.53 -8.18
C ASP A 78 -6.23 -1.60 -7.67
N GLY A 79 -4.97 -1.57 -8.14
CA GLY A 79 -3.90 -2.32 -7.52
C GLY A 79 -3.50 -1.69 -6.18
N SER A 80 -3.12 -2.50 -5.21
CA SER A 80 -2.61 -2.05 -3.91
C SER A 80 -1.20 -2.55 -3.69
N LEU A 81 -0.26 -1.62 -3.46
CA LEU A 81 1.12 -1.95 -3.10
C LEU A 81 1.45 -1.42 -1.72
N VAL A 82 2.05 -2.28 -0.90
CA VAL A 82 2.55 -1.89 0.42
C VAL A 82 4.00 -2.33 0.57
N LEU A 83 4.84 -1.43 1.05
CA LEU A 83 6.20 -1.71 1.52
C LEU A 83 6.18 -1.79 3.03
N TYR A 84 6.63 -2.93 3.56
CA TYR A 84 6.71 -3.17 5.00
C TYR A 84 8.15 -3.25 5.49
N TYR A 85 8.35 -2.85 6.75
CA TYR A 85 9.52 -3.14 7.54
C TYR A 85 9.10 -3.44 8.99
N PHE A 86 9.50 -4.59 9.50
CA PHE A 86 9.10 -5.04 10.83
C PHE A 86 10.20 -4.84 11.89
N GLY A 87 11.35 -4.33 11.49
CA GLY A 87 12.52 -4.21 12.35
C GLY A 87 13.60 -5.25 12.04
N ALA A 88 14.78 -5.05 12.64
CA ALA A 88 15.89 -5.97 12.48
C ALA A 88 15.52 -7.37 12.97
N SER A 89 15.85 -8.39 12.19
CA SER A 89 15.56 -9.81 12.48
C SER A 89 14.07 -10.16 12.64
N GLN A 90 13.17 -9.26 12.22
CA GLN A 90 11.72 -9.48 12.26
C GLN A 90 11.16 -9.73 10.85
N GLY A 91 9.90 -10.20 10.77
CA GLY A 91 9.20 -10.44 9.51
C GLY A 91 9.51 -11.79 8.85
N GLY A 92 10.45 -12.57 9.38
CA GLY A 92 10.78 -13.91 8.89
C GLY A 92 11.73 -13.92 7.67
N THR A 93 12.01 -15.12 7.18
CA THR A 93 12.90 -15.33 6.02
C THR A 93 12.23 -14.99 4.71
N ALA A 94 13.02 -14.75 3.65
CA ALA A 94 12.51 -14.55 2.31
C ALA A 94 11.62 -15.73 1.88
N GLN A 95 12.09 -16.97 2.03
CA GLN A 95 11.35 -18.15 1.63
C GLN A 95 10.01 -18.29 2.35
N ALA A 96 9.97 -18.09 3.68
CA ALA A 96 8.74 -18.19 4.45
C ALA A 96 7.68 -17.16 4.00
N ASN A 97 8.10 -15.97 3.60
CA ASN A 97 7.21 -14.94 3.07
C ASN A 97 6.71 -15.28 1.66
N ILE A 98 7.60 -15.77 0.79
CA ILE A 98 7.23 -16.25 -0.56
C ILE A 98 6.18 -17.37 -0.44
N ASP A 99 6.43 -18.39 0.38
CA ASP A 99 5.49 -19.50 0.56
C ASP A 99 4.13 -19.02 1.11
N ARG A 100 4.15 -18.10 2.07
CA ARG A 100 2.94 -17.51 2.62
C ARG A 100 2.14 -16.75 1.57
N TRP A 101 2.80 -15.97 0.71
CA TRP A 101 2.13 -15.20 -0.34
C TRP A 101 1.56 -16.10 -1.44
N ILE A 102 2.27 -17.17 -1.82
CA ILE A 102 1.73 -18.18 -2.72
C ILE A 102 0.47 -18.83 -2.13
N GLY A 103 0.49 -19.13 -0.83
CA GLY A 103 -0.66 -19.69 -0.11
C GLY A 103 -1.88 -18.78 -0.02
N GLN A 104 -1.74 -17.48 -0.33
CA GLN A 104 -2.84 -16.53 -0.43
C GLN A 104 -3.50 -16.50 -1.82
N MET A 105 -3.06 -17.36 -2.72
CA MET A 105 -3.62 -17.49 -4.07
C MET A 105 -4.17 -18.90 -4.24
N GLN A 106 -5.33 -19.02 -4.87
CA GLN A 106 -5.95 -20.29 -5.24
C GLN A 106 -6.10 -20.36 -6.76
N GLN A 107 -5.93 -21.56 -7.31
CA GLN A 107 -6.13 -21.80 -8.72
C GLN A 107 -7.54 -22.28 -8.98
N THR A 108 -8.22 -21.74 -10.01
CA THR A 108 -9.59 -22.11 -10.36
C THR A 108 -9.71 -23.56 -10.86
N ASP A 109 -8.61 -24.14 -11.35
CA ASP A 109 -8.51 -25.51 -11.81
C ASP A 109 -8.17 -26.50 -10.68
N GLY A 110 -8.05 -26.01 -9.43
CA GLY A 110 -7.67 -26.82 -8.27
C GLY A 110 -6.19 -27.22 -8.21
N SER A 111 -5.37 -26.76 -9.17
CA SER A 111 -3.92 -27.01 -9.14
C SER A 111 -3.23 -26.23 -8.01
N SER A 112 -2.01 -26.62 -7.68
CA SER A 112 -1.20 -25.92 -6.69
C SER A 112 -0.76 -24.54 -7.22
N SER A 113 -1.03 -23.47 -6.48
CA SER A 113 -0.49 -22.15 -6.80
C SER A 113 1.05 -22.12 -6.78
N LYS A 114 1.68 -23.05 -6.05
CA LYS A 114 3.14 -23.16 -6.04
C LYS A 114 3.70 -23.56 -7.42
N ASP A 115 2.97 -24.39 -8.15
CA ASP A 115 3.39 -24.84 -9.48
C ASP A 115 3.16 -23.78 -10.57
N LYS A 116 2.30 -22.80 -10.28
CA LYS A 116 2.01 -21.66 -11.16
C LYS A 116 2.85 -20.41 -10.84
N ALA A 117 3.39 -20.34 -9.62
CA ALA A 117 4.18 -19.21 -9.16
C ALA A 117 5.54 -19.17 -9.84
N LYS A 118 5.96 -17.98 -10.27
CA LYS A 118 7.33 -17.70 -10.72
C LYS A 118 8.09 -17.02 -9.60
N THR A 119 9.17 -17.64 -9.16
CA THR A 119 10.07 -17.09 -8.13
C THR A 119 11.43 -16.83 -8.75
N GLU A 120 11.95 -15.64 -8.56
CA GLU A 120 13.24 -15.22 -9.10
C GLU A 120 14.07 -14.54 -7.99
N THR A 121 15.39 -14.63 -8.10
CA THR A 121 16.31 -13.90 -7.23
C THR A 121 17.23 -13.06 -8.10
N MET A 122 17.38 -11.78 -7.75
CA MET A 122 18.24 -10.83 -8.45
C MET A 122 19.03 -10.00 -7.46
N THR A 123 20.06 -9.31 -7.96
CA THR A 123 20.80 -8.30 -7.19
C THR A 123 20.44 -6.92 -7.71
N VAL A 124 20.01 -6.03 -6.81
CA VAL A 124 19.67 -4.63 -7.10
C VAL A 124 20.52 -3.74 -6.21
N ASN A 125 21.41 -2.95 -6.78
CA ASN A 125 22.30 -2.03 -6.05
C ASN A 125 23.01 -2.69 -4.85
N GLY A 126 23.45 -3.95 -5.04
CA GLY A 126 24.10 -4.75 -4.00
C GLY A 126 23.16 -5.46 -3.02
N LEU A 127 21.85 -5.25 -3.12
CA LEU A 127 20.84 -5.91 -2.30
C LEU A 127 20.35 -7.20 -2.98
N LYS A 128 20.21 -8.28 -2.22
CA LYS A 128 19.55 -9.48 -2.71
C LYS A 128 18.03 -9.28 -2.66
N VAL A 129 17.37 -9.47 -3.80
CA VAL A 129 15.93 -9.32 -3.95
C VAL A 129 15.34 -10.63 -4.44
N THR A 130 14.46 -11.23 -3.67
CA THR A 130 13.72 -12.44 -4.06
C THR A 130 12.28 -12.05 -4.36
N THR A 131 11.79 -12.38 -5.55
CA THR A 131 10.46 -12.02 -6.03
C THR A 131 9.57 -13.24 -6.20
N VAL A 132 8.26 -13.02 -6.13
CA VAL A 132 7.24 -13.97 -6.55
C VAL A 132 6.18 -13.27 -7.39
N ASP A 133 5.66 -14.00 -8.37
CA ASP A 133 4.60 -13.58 -9.28
C ASP A 133 3.64 -14.74 -9.50
N VAL A 134 2.36 -14.54 -9.19
CA VAL A 134 1.33 -15.59 -9.32
C VAL A 134 -0.03 -14.98 -9.62
N ILE A 135 -0.77 -15.60 -10.53
CA ILE A 135 -2.15 -15.23 -10.89
C ILE A 135 -3.09 -16.30 -10.35
N GLY A 136 -4.28 -15.90 -9.91
CA GLY A 136 -5.33 -16.79 -9.39
C GLY A 136 -6.43 -16.03 -8.69
N THR A 137 -7.17 -16.70 -7.81
CA THR A 137 -8.10 -16.08 -6.87
C THR A 137 -7.35 -15.66 -5.62
N TYR A 138 -7.40 -14.39 -5.28
CA TYR A 138 -6.76 -13.85 -4.09
C TYR A 138 -7.63 -14.12 -2.86
N THR A 139 -7.05 -14.80 -1.86
CA THR A 139 -7.78 -15.28 -0.66
C THR A 139 -7.11 -14.88 0.65
N ALA A 140 -6.29 -13.82 0.64
CA ALA A 140 -5.71 -13.32 1.88
C ALA A 140 -6.77 -12.83 2.86
N GLU A 141 -6.46 -12.86 4.15
CA GLU A 141 -7.30 -12.23 5.17
C GLU A 141 -7.35 -10.72 4.94
N MET A 142 -8.55 -10.11 5.00
CA MET A 142 -8.77 -8.68 4.75
C MET A 142 -8.06 -7.80 5.79
N ALA A 143 -8.08 -8.22 7.05
CA ALA A 143 -7.32 -7.62 8.13
C ALA A 143 -6.89 -8.73 9.11
N PRO A 144 -5.70 -8.64 9.70
CA PRO A 144 -5.19 -9.66 10.60
C PRO A 144 -6.18 -9.95 11.74
N GLY A 145 -6.59 -11.22 11.89
CA GLY A 145 -7.51 -11.68 12.92
C GLY A 145 -8.98 -11.31 12.70
N SER A 146 -9.36 -10.80 11.52
CA SER A 146 -10.76 -10.48 11.19
C SER A 146 -11.63 -11.70 10.92
N GLY A 147 -11.02 -12.82 10.52
CA GLY A 147 -11.73 -14.01 10.04
C GLY A 147 -12.45 -13.79 8.70
N SER A 148 -12.29 -12.63 8.08
CA SER A 148 -12.84 -12.30 6.76
C SER A 148 -11.74 -12.36 5.72
N PHE A 149 -12.02 -13.04 4.60
CA PHE A 149 -11.06 -13.28 3.54
C PHE A 149 -11.50 -12.65 2.24
N HIS A 150 -10.54 -12.25 1.45
CA HIS A 150 -10.74 -11.95 0.04
C HIS A 150 -11.23 -13.20 -0.71
N ASN A 151 -11.94 -12.98 -1.79
CA ASN A 151 -12.29 -13.99 -2.78
C ASN A 151 -12.32 -13.33 -4.16
N ASP A 152 -11.17 -12.75 -4.53
CA ASP A 152 -11.07 -11.88 -5.70
C ASP A 152 -10.48 -12.67 -6.86
N GLU A 153 -11.32 -13.06 -7.80
CA GLU A 153 -10.92 -13.83 -8.99
C GLU A 153 -10.11 -12.99 -9.97
N ASN A 154 -9.25 -13.64 -10.76
CA ASN A 154 -8.40 -13.00 -11.76
C ASN A 154 -7.49 -11.90 -11.18
N TYR A 155 -7.04 -12.09 -9.98
CA TYR A 155 -6.03 -11.26 -9.34
C TYR A 155 -4.63 -11.76 -9.66
N ARG A 156 -3.67 -10.85 -9.60
CA ARG A 156 -2.24 -11.14 -9.65
C ARG A 156 -1.58 -10.59 -8.39
N LEU A 157 -0.78 -11.43 -7.77
CA LEU A 157 0.06 -11.07 -6.65
C LEU A 157 1.51 -11.02 -7.15
N ARG A 158 2.16 -9.88 -6.99
CA ARG A 158 3.60 -9.71 -7.14
C ARG A 158 4.18 -9.25 -5.82
N ALA A 159 5.19 -9.93 -5.34
CA ALA A 159 5.81 -9.54 -4.10
C ALA A 159 7.32 -9.70 -4.17
N ALA A 160 8.02 -9.00 -3.27
CA ALA A 160 9.47 -9.07 -3.18
C ALA A 160 9.94 -8.97 -1.74
N VAL A 161 11.00 -9.70 -1.42
CA VAL A 161 11.78 -9.52 -0.20
C VAL A 161 13.11 -8.90 -0.57
N ILE A 162 13.42 -7.75 0.03
CA ILE A 162 14.65 -7.02 -0.13
C ILE A 162 15.49 -7.25 1.13
N GLU A 163 16.56 -8.03 1.01
CA GLU A 163 17.45 -8.35 2.13
C GLU A 163 18.47 -7.22 2.32
N THR A 164 18.46 -6.59 3.50
CA THR A 164 19.37 -5.51 3.85
C THR A 164 20.19 -5.87 5.10
N PRO A 165 21.34 -5.20 5.35
CA PRO A 165 22.13 -5.42 6.56
C PRO A 165 21.38 -5.17 7.87
N LYS A 166 20.28 -4.40 7.85
CA LYS A 166 19.48 -4.10 9.04
C LYS A 166 18.13 -4.82 9.08
N GLY A 167 17.92 -5.80 8.21
CA GLY A 167 16.70 -6.59 8.15
C GLY A 167 16.00 -6.54 6.81
N ASN A 168 14.97 -7.33 6.67
CA ASN A 168 14.25 -7.49 5.41
C ASN A 168 13.14 -6.45 5.26
N TYR A 169 13.04 -5.90 4.06
CA TYR A 169 11.88 -5.15 3.61
C TYR A 169 11.03 -6.04 2.72
N PHE A 170 9.71 -5.82 2.76
CA PHE A 170 8.74 -6.67 2.11
C PHE A 170 7.80 -5.82 1.25
N VAL A 171 7.86 -6.00 -0.05
CA VAL A 171 6.92 -5.39 -1.00
C VAL A 171 5.82 -6.40 -1.30
N LYS A 172 4.58 -5.98 -1.20
CA LYS A 172 3.43 -6.78 -1.62
C LYS A 172 2.51 -5.93 -2.50
N LEU A 173 2.31 -6.38 -3.72
CA LEU A 173 1.39 -5.80 -4.70
C LEU A 173 0.34 -6.84 -5.03
N ALA A 174 -0.94 -6.49 -4.89
CA ALA A 174 -2.07 -7.32 -5.29
C ALA A 174 -3.14 -6.47 -5.96
N GLY A 175 -3.84 -7.05 -6.93
CA GLY A 175 -4.92 -6.41 -7.66
C GLY A 175 -5.36 -7.20 -8.88
N PRO A 176 -6.36 -6.70 -9.64
CA PRO A 176 -6.82 -7.32 -10.87
C PRO A 176 -5.65 -7.55 -11.84
N ALA A 177 -5.59 -8.72 -12.45
CA ALA A 177 -4.43 -9.16 -13.24
C ALA A 177 -4.11 -8.21 -14.40
N LYS A 178 -5.11 -7.62 -15.07
CA LYS A 178 -4.91 -6.65 -16.15
C LYS A 178 -4.31 -5.34 -15.62
N THR A 179 -4.83 -4.83 -14.52
CA THR A 179 -4.29 -3.63 -13.85
C THR A 179 -2.85 -3.84 -13.45
N ILE A 180 -2.52 -4.98 -12.81
CA ILE A 180 -1.15 -5.26 -12.42
C ILE A 180 -0.24 -5.42 -13.64
N ALA A 181 -0.71 -6.04 -14.73
CA ALA A 181 0.04 -6.16 -15.98
C ALA A 181 0.33 -4.79 -16.63
N HIS A 182 -0.61 -3.85 -16.56
CA HIS A 182 -0.40 -2.47 -17.02
C HIS A 182 0.78 -1.80 -16.30
N TRP A 183 0.94 -2.08 -15.01
CA TRP A 183 1.98 -1.49 -14.15
C TRP A 183 3.26 -2.32 -14.05
N ASP A 184 3.44 -3.39 -14.86
CA ASP A 184 4.58 -4.32 -14.78
C ASP A 184 5.94 -3.63 -14.88
N GLN A 185 6.08 -2.71 -15.84
CA GLN A 185 7.35 -1.97 -16.03
C GLN A 185 7.61 -1.05 -14.84
N ALA A 186 6.58 -0.31 -14.40
CA ALA A 186 6.67 0.58 -13.26
C ALA A 186 7.04 -0.18 -11.97
N TYR A 187 6.45 -1.36 -11.75
CA TYR A 187 6.82 -2.21 -10.61
C TYR A 187 8.27 -2.69 -10.69
N SER A 188 8.73 -3.08 -11.87
CA SER A 188 10.12 -3.48 -12.08
C SER A 188 11.09 -2.33 -11.84
N ASP A 189 10.75 -1.12 -12.28
CA ASP A 189 11.58 0.08 -12.06
C ASP A 189 11.55 0.50 -10.59
N TYR A 190 10.42 0.32 -9.91
CA TYR A 190 10.32 0.52 -8.46
C TYR A 190 11.29 -0.40 -7.71
N LEU A 191 11.32 -1.70 -8.02
CA LEU A 191 12.26 -2.64 -7.39
C LEU A 191 13.72 -2.27 -7.68
N LYS A 192 14.04 -1.84 -8.91
CA LYS A 192 15.40 -1.40 -9.30
C LYS A 192 15.85 -0.11 -8.62
N SER A 193 14.91 0.68 -8.10
CA SER A 193 15.20 1.93 -7.40
C SER A 193 15.66 1.76 -5.96
N PHE A 194 15.56 0.55 -5.39
CA PHE A 194 15.98 0.28 -4.03
C PHE A 194 17.48 0.43 -3.86
N GLU A 195 17.89 1.22 -2.90
CA GLU A 195 19.27 1.47 -2.53
C GLU A 195 19.39 1.56 -1.00
N PHE A 196 20.39 0.91 -0.44
CA PHE A 196 20.64 0.95 1.00
C PHE A 196 21.87 1.81 1.27
N LYS A 197 21.72 2.89 2.05
CA LYS A 197 22.79 3.83 2.44
C LYS A 197 22.89 3.98 3.95
#